data_3cdcf1fa8018a0e890e8c98fc7af412a
#
_entry.id   3cdcf1fa8018a0e890e8c98fc7af412a
#
_cell.length_a   1.000
_cell.length_b   1.000
_cell.length_c   1.000
_cell.angle_alpha   90.00
_cell.angle_beta   90.00
_cell.angle_gamma   90.00
#
_symmetry.space_group_name_H-M   'P 1'
#
loop_
_entity.id
_entity.type
_entity.pdbx_description
1 polymer ?
#
loop_
_entity_poly.entity_id
_entity_poly.type
_entity_poly.pdbx_seq_one_letter_code
_entity_poly.pdbx_strand_id
1 'polypeptide(L)'
;MDIHELSGVAGRGGLMNPIPGGTYRVNERMLEDLEHAVHGEHPSNLGAALARSIGDQIGVPSFVVDPVSVDELMPKARISGISDLERPSWFHALNHKAVARWAAERIGKKYEESSLIIAHLGSGNSVVAHKNGQMIDGSGGRTNGPFSPERSGGLPTYPLVELCYSGKYTREEMVAKIEQAPAACMTTWHKRCR
;
A
#
# COMPACT_ATOMS: atom_id res chain seq x y z
N MET A 1 -20.43 23.74 -2.10
CA MET A 1 -20.97 22.54 -1.41
C MET A 1 -20.96 22.88 0.08
N ASP A 2 -22.11 22.80 0.71
CA ASP A 2 -22.21 23.00 2.16
C ASP A 2 -21.73 21.74 2.87
N ILE A 3 -20.87 21.89 3.86
CA ILE A 3 -20.35 20.77 4.65
C ILE A 3 -21.47 20.01 5.38
N HIS A 4 -22.57 20.69 5.71
CA HIS A 4 -23.73 20.11 6.38
C HIS A 4 -24.62 19.22 5.47
N GLU A 5 -24.37 19.22 4.16
CA GLU A 5 -25.04 18.30 3.21
C GLU A 5 -24.34 16.93 3.12
N LEU A 6 -23.19 16.75 3.78
CA LEU A 6 -22.46 15.50 3.77
C LEU A 6 -23.21 14.43 4.60
N SER A 7 -23.29 13.20 4.06
CA SER A 7 -23.88 12.05 4.74
C SER A 7 -22.85 11.15 5.42
N GLY A 8 -21.57 11.39 5.21
CA GLY A 8 -20.46 10.64 5.80
C GLY A 8 -19.13 11.14 5.29
N VAL A 9 -18.04 10.78 5.99
CA VAL A 9 -16.68 11.14 5.61
C VAL A 9 -15.86 9.86 5.44
N ALA A 10 -15.17 9.72 4.32
CA ALA A 10 -14.27 8.59 4.06
C ALA A 10 -12.82 9.07 3.99
N GLY A 11 -11.99 8.57 4.90
CA GLY A 11 -10.56 8.79 4.91
C GLY A 11 -9.79 7.63 4.27
N ARG A 12 -8.60 7.93 3.76
CA ARG A 12 -7.63 6.91 3.40
C ARG A 12 -7.04 6.34 4.70
N GLY A 13 -7.20 5.03 4.93
CA GLY A 13 -6.62 4.37 6.10
C GLY A 13 -5.11 4.20 6.00
N GLY A 14 -4.47 4.13 7.18
CA GLY A 14 -3.03 3.98 7.35
C GLY A 14 -2.56 2.54 7.55
N LEU A 15 -1.38 2.43 8.17
CA LEU A 15 -0.77 1.17 8.57
C LEU A 15 -1.41 0.67 9.86
N MET A 16 -2.35 -0.25 9.76
CA MET A 16 -3.06 -0.91 10.85
C MET A 16 -2.77 -2.41 10.86
N ASN A 17 -3.35 -3.14 11.79
CA ASN A 17 -3.38 -4.60 11.73
C ASN A 17 -3.89 -5.06 10.36
N PRO A 18 -3.37 -6.17 9.80
CA PRO A 18 -3.88 -6.76 8.56
C PRO A 18 -5.38 -7.06 8.67
N ILE A 19 -6.16 -6.58 7.70
CA ILE A 19 -7.60 -6.76 7.62
C ILE A 19 -8.02 -7.12 6.19
N PRO A 20 -9.15 -7.79 5.99
CA PRO A 20 -9.74 -7.97 4.66
C PRO A 20 -10.08 -6.62 3.99
N GLY A 21 -10.26 -6.61 2.69
CA GLY A 21 -10.79 -5.44 1.97
C GLY A 21 -12.21 -5.11 2.41
N GLY A 22 -12.53 -3.82 2.49
CA GLY A 22 -13.86 -3.38 2.92
C GLY A 22 -13.92 -1.93 3.38
N THR A 23 -15.10 -1.54 3.83
CA THR A 23 -15.37 -0.23 4.43
C THR A 23 -15.55 -0.40 5.93
N TYR A 24 -14.72 0.26 6.69
CA TYR A 24 -14.67 0.16 8.15
C TYR A 24 -15.03 1.49 8.79
N ARG A 25 -15.94 1.47 9.77
CA ARG A 25 -16.20 2.66 10.58
C ARG A 25 -14.99 2.98 11.44
N VAL A 26 -14.57 4.24 11.45
CA VAL A 26 -13.48 4.70 12.32
C VAL A 26 -13.89 4.50 13.78
N ASN A 27 -13.03 3.85 14.56
CA ASN A 27 -13.21 3.59 15.99
C ASN A 27 -11.96 3.98 16.79
N GLU A 28 -12.07 4.04 18.11
CA GLU A 28 -11.00 4.50 18.99
C GLU A 28 -9.73 3.65 18.85
N ARG A 29 -9.88 2.31 18.80
CA ARG A 29 -8.75 1.40 18.63
C ARG A 29 -7.95 1.67 17.35
N MET A 30 -8.66 1.95 16.25
CA MET A 30 -8.02 2.30 14.98
C MET A 30 -7.24 3.61 15.09
N LEU A 31 -7.80 4.60 15.78
CA LEU A 31 -7.12 5.89 16.01
C LEU A 31 -5.87 5.73 16.87
N GLU A 32 -5.96 4.98 17.96
CA GLU A 32 -4.83 4.68 18.85
C GLU A 32 -3.68 3.96 18.12
N ASP A 33 -3.99 2.89 17.36
CA ASP A 33 -3.00 2.12 16.60
C ASP A 33 -2.28 3.01 15.55
N LEU A 34 -3.00 3.92 14.92
CA LEU A 34 -2.46 4.83 13.89
C LEU A 34 -1.66 5.99 14.50
N GLU A 35 -2.10 6.55 15.62
CA GLU A 35 -1.42 7.62 16.35
C GLU A 35 -0.07 7.14 16.90
N HIS A 36 -0.05 5.96 17.50
CA HIS A 36 1.17 5.35 18.03
C HIS A 36 2.04 4.68 16.95
N ALA A 37 1.62 4.73 15.70
CA ALA A 37 2.33 4.12 14.56
C ALA A 37 2.76 2.66 14.81
N VAL A 38 1.90 1.86 15.44
CA VAL A 38 2.19 0.47 15.87
C VAL A 38 2.74 -0.40 14.73
N HIS A 39 2.30 -0.13 13.49
CA HIS A 39 2.74 -0.82 12.28
C HIS A 39 3.65 0.04 11.38
N GLY A 40 4.16 1.15 11.92
CA GLY A 40 5.06 2.07 11.24
C GLY A 40 4.43 3.41 10.87
N GLU A 41 5.29 4.37 10.59
CA GLU A 41 4.89 5.73 10.19
C GLU A 41 4.58 5.80 8.70
N HIS A 42 3.45 6.40 8.37
CA HIS A 42 3.07 6.71 6.99
C HIS A 42 2.10 7.91 6.98
N PRO A 43 2.19 8.83 6.01
CA PRO A 43 1.27 9.98 5.93
C PRO A 43 -0.21 9.58 5.90
N SER A 44 -0.55 8.40 5.39
CA SER A 44 -1.93 7.89 5.38
C SER A 44 -2.48 7.57 6.77
N ASN A 45 -1.64 7.46 7.81
CA ASN A 45 -2.09 7.25 9.19
C ASN A 45 -3.00 8.39 9.68
N LEU A 46 -2.83 9.60 9.13
CA LEU A 46 -3.69 10.73 9.44
C LEU A 46 -5.11 10.61 8.85
N GLY A 47 -5.33 9.75 7.87
CA GLY A 47 -6.59 9.69 7.13
C GLY A 47 -7.81 9.36 7.98
N ALA A 48 -7.69 8.43 8.92
CA ALA A 48 -8.77 8.06 9.83
C ALA A 48 -9.09 9.19 10.83
N ALA A 49 -8.06 9.83 11.40
CA ALA A 49 -8.20 10.94 12.35
C ALA A 49 -8.86 12.17 11.69
N LEU A 50 -8.43 12.52 10.47
CA LEU A 50 -9.04 13.61 9.69
C LEU A 50 -10.50 13.32 9.37
N ALA A 51 -10.82 12.09 8.92
CA ALA A 51 -12.20 11.71 8.65
C ALA A 51 -13.07 11.80 9.91
N ARG A 52 -12.56 11.33 11.06
CA ARG A 52 -13.25 11.40 12.35
C ARG A 52 -13.46 12.84 12.79
N SER A 53 -12.43 13.68 12.74
CA SER A 53 -12.53 15.10 13.13
C SER A 53 -13.59 15.85 12.32
N ILE A 54 -13.65 15.65 11.01
CA ILE A 54 -14.66 16.27 10.14
C ILE A 54 -16.05 15.70 10.45
N GLY A 55 -16.16 14.37 10.56
CA GLY A 55 -17.45 13.70 10.81
C GLY A 55 -18.07 14.12 12.13
N ASP A 56 -17.29 14.23 13.20
CA ASP A 56 -17.75 14.64 14.52
C ASP A 56 -18.24 16.11 14.54
N GLN A 57 -17.62 17.00 13.75
CA GLN A 57 -18.05 18.41 13.65
C GLN A 57 -19.46 18.56 13.06
N ILE A 58 -19.86 17.67 12.18
CA ILE A 58 -21.14 17.77 11.47
C ILE A 58 -22.11 16.64 11.82
N GLY A 59 -21.74 15.74 12.74
CA GLY A 59 -22.60 14.66 13.24
C GLY A 59 -22.81 13.51 12.26
N VAL A 60 -21.88 13.24 11.34
CA VAL A 60 -21.98 12.15 10.37
C VAL A 60 -20.93 11.05 10.61
N PRO A 61 -21.19 9.82 10.17
CA PRO A 61 -20.25 8.72 10.35
C PRO A 61 -18.95 8.89 9.53
N SER A 62 -17.85 8.39 10.08
CA SER A 62 -16.53 8.41 9.47
C SER A 62 -16.06 6.99 9.16
N PHE A 63 -15.45 6.81 7.99
CA PHE A 63 -15.04 5.53 7.46
C PHE A 63 -13.60 5.54 6.94
N VAL A 64 -13.02 4.34 6.89
CA VAL A 64 -11.80 4.01 6.14
C VAL A 64 -12.16 2.94 5.13
N VAL A 65 -11.71 3.09 3.90
CA VAL A 65 -12.03 2.18 2.78
C VAL A 65 -10.76 1.55 2.22
N ASP A 66 -10.75 0.23 2.12
CA ASP A 66 -9.65 -0.56 1.55
C ASP A 66 -8.27 0.02 1.92
N PRO A 67 -7.89 0.11 3.22
CA PRO A 67 -6.64 0.73 3.65
C PRO A 67 -5.42 -0.03 3.12
N VAL A 68 -4.24 0.58 3.21
CA VAL A 68 -2.97 -0.07 2.80
C VAL A 68 -2.68 -1.36 3.57
N SER A 69 -3.32 -1.55 4.73
CA SER A 69 -3.26 -2.76 5.57
C SER A 69 -4.14 -3.92 5.08
N VAL A 70 -4.82 -3.77 3.94
CA VAL A 70 -5.58 -4.89 3.37
C VAL A 70 -4.63 -6.02 3.02
N ASP A 71 -4.89 -7.19 3.62
CA ASP A 71 -4.13 -8.41 3.38
C ASP A 71 -5.06 -9.59 3.07
N GLU A 72 -5.10 -9.92 1.78
CA GLU A 72 -5.90 -11.02 1.22
C GLU A 72 -5.02 -12.03 0.46
N LEU A 73 -3.69 -11.98 0.70
CA LEU A 73 -2.76 -12.90 0.06
C LEU A 73 -3.11 -14.36 0.39
N MET A 74 -3.18 -15.20 -0.64
CA MET A 74 -3.33 -16.64 -0.42
C MET A 74 -2.11 -17.21 0.32
N PRO A 75 -2.23 -18.28 1.10
CA PRO A 75 -1.13 -18.79 1.91
C PRO A 75 0.17 -19.05 1.13
N LYS A 76 0.07 -19.63 -0.08
CA LYS A 76 1.26 -19.88 -0.92
C LYS A 76 1.89 -18.62 -1.51
N ALA A 77 1.16 -17.51 -1.60
CA ALA A 77 1.71 -16.25 -2.06
C ALA A 77 2.57 -15.56 -0.97
N ARG A 78 2.47 -15.99 0.29
CA ARG A 78 3.30 -15.51 1.40
C ARG A 78 4.69 -16.14 1.44
N ILE A 79 4.85 -17.28 0.81
CA ILE A 79 6.11 -18.03 0.83
C ILE A 79 7.20 -17.24 0.11
N SER A 80 8.31 -17.02 0.81
CA SER A 80 9.58 -16.57 0.21
C SER A 80 10.58 -17.74 0.19
N GLY A 81 11.78 -17.48 -0.30
CA GLY A 81 12.87 -18.49 -0.26
C GLY A 81 13.52 -18.67 1.11
N ILE A 82 13.11 -17.90 2.14
CA ILE A 82 13.65 -17.92 3.50
C ILE A 82 12.49 -17.99 4.47
N SER A 83 12.47 -18.98 5.37
CA SER A 83 11.38 -19.21 6.33
C SER A 83 11.07 -18.03 7.26
N ASP A 84 12.08 -17.25 7.59
CA ASP A 84 11.98 -16.12 8.51
C ASP A 84 11.45 -14.84 7.84
N LEU A 85 11.24 -14.87 6.51
CA LEU A 85 10.83 -13.72 5.71
C LEU A 85 9.59 -14.06 4.89
N GLU A 86 8.42 -13.83 5.42
CA GLU A 86 7.19 -13.90 4.64
C GLU A 86 7.02 -12.68 3.73
N ARG A 87 6.34 -12.89 2.60
CA ARG A 87 5.94 -11.79 1.70
C ARG A 87 4.72 -11.06 2.27
N PRO A 88 4.81 -9.78 2.62
CA PRO A 88 3.68 -9.01 3.15
C PRO A 88 2.80 -8.45 2.01
N SER A 89 1.54 -8.17 2.35
CA SER A 89 0.61 -7.45 1.48
C SER A 89 0.73 -5.93 1.72
N TRP A 90 1.58 -5.27 0.95
CA TRP A 90 1.76 -3.82 1.03
C TRP A 90 1.47 -3.19 -0.32
N PHE A 91 0.21 -3.25 -0.73
CA PHE A 91 -0.24 -2.76 -2.03
C PHE A 91 -1.07 -1.47 -1.89
N HIS A 92 -1.37 -0.85 -3.01
CA HIS A 92 -2.25 0.32 -3.07
C HIS A 92 -3.72 -0.14 -3.10
N ALA A 93 -4.17 -0.83 -2.03
CA ALA A 93 -5.42 -1.58 -2.00
C ALA A 93 -6.65 -0.78 -2.44
N LEU A 94 -6.82 0.45 -1.94
CA LEU A 94 -7.93 1.32 -2.33
C LEU A 94 -8.00 1.52 -3.85
N ASN A 95 -6.87 1.86 -4.48
CA ASN A 95 -6.84 2.05 -5.94
C ASN A 95 -7.01 0.72 -6.68
N HIS A 96 -6.33 -0.35 -6.24
CA HIS A 96 -6.44 -1.67 -6.86
C HIS A 96 -7.89 -2.15 -6.89
N LYS A 97 -8.58 -2.11 -5.76
CA LYS A 97 -9.96 -2.60 -5.66
C LYS A 97 -10.95 -1.69 -6.39
N ALA A 98 -10.75 -0.37 -6.35
CA ALA A 98 -11.58 0.57 -7.11
C ALA A 98 -11.46 0.33 -8.62
N VAL A 99 -10.23 0.22 -9.14
CA VAL A 99 -9.98 -0.06 -10.57
C VAL A 99 -10.48 -1.45 -10.97
N ALA A 100 -10.31 -2.45 -10.09
CA ALA A 100 -10.80 -3.80 -10.36
C ALA A 100 -12.33 -3.87 -10.46
N ARG A 101 -13.07 -3.18 -9.58
CA ARG A 101 -14.54 -3.06 -9.66
C ARG A 101 -14.96 -2.37 -10.95
N TRP A 102 -14.34 -1.23 -11.26
CA TRP A 102 -14.61 -0.50 -12.49
C TRP A 102 -14.30 -1.32 -13.77
N ALA A 103 -13.17 -2.04 -13.80
CA ALA A 103 -12.80 -2.89 -14.93
C ALA A 103 -13.77 -4.08 -15.09
N ALA A 104 -14.18 -4.72 -14.00
CA ALA A 104 -15.16 -5.80 -14.01
C ALA A 104 -16.50 -5.33 -14.59
N GLU A 105 -17.00 -4.18 -14.15
CA GLU A 105 -18.22 -3.58 -14.68
C GLU A 105 -18.14 -3.34 -16.20
N ARG A 106 -16.99 -2.82 -16.69
CA ARG A 106 -16.75 -2.56 -18.13
C ARG A 106 -16.77 -3.81 -19.00
N ILE A 107 -16.43 -4.97 -18.43
CA ILE A 107 -16.50 -6.25 -19.15
C ILE A 107 -17.79 -7.04 -18.86
N GLY A 108 -18.78 -6.40 -18.20
CA GLY A 108 -20.08 -6.99 -17.89
C GLY A 108 -20.04 -8.07 -16.82
N LYS A 109 -19.08 -8.01 -15.87
CA LYS A 109 -18.93 -8.97 -14.76
C LYS A 109 -18.98 -8.26 -13.42
N LYS A 110 -19.28 -9.02 -12.36
CA LYS A 110 -19.03 -8.56 -10.99
C LYS A 110 -17.56 -8.76 -10.64
N TYR A 111 -17.03 -7.93 -9.77
CA TYR A 111 -15.64 -8.05 -9.31
C TYR A 111 -15.40 -9.39 -8.61
N GLU A 112 -16.38 -9.87 -7.83
CA GLU A 112 -16.37 -11.15 -7.11
C GLU A 112 -16.40 -12.38 -8.04
N GLU A 113 -16.71 -12.19 -9.32
CA GLU A 113 -16.75 -13.24 -10.36
C GLU A 113 -15.61 -13.11 -11.36
N SER A 114 -14.67 -12.19 -11.10
CA SER A 114 -13.62 -11.82 -12.05
C SER A 114 -12.25 -12.31 -11.60
N SER A 115 -11.39 -12.56 -12.60
CA SER A 115 -9.94 -12.72 -12.40
C SER A 115 -9.25 -11.62 -13.20
N LEU A 116 -8.49 -10.74 -12.52
CA LEU A 116 -7.89 -9.54 -13.09
C LEU A 116 -6.44 -9.39 -12.64
N ILE A 117 -5.63 -8.75 -13.45
CA ILE A 117 -4.33 -8.21 -13.03
C ILE A 117 -4.45 -6.70 -13.10
N ILE A 118 -4.24 -6.04 -11.97
CA ILE A 118 -4.28 -4.59 -11.87
C ILE A 118 -2.87 -4.06 -11.61
N ALA A 119 -2.44 -3.06 -12.36
CA ALA A 119 -1.20 -2.35 -12.16
C ALA A 119 -1.48 -0.91 -11.69
N HIS A 120 -1.00 -0.59 -10.49
CA HIS A 120 -0.91 0.78 -10.00
C HIS A 120 0.49 1.31 -10.33
N LEU A 121 0.57 2.32 -11.17
CA LEU A 121 1.82 2.95 -11.60
C LEU A 121 1.80 4.42 -11.17
N GLY A 122 2.55 4.75 -10.13
CA GLY A 122 2.59 6.08 -9.54
C GLY A 122 3.94 6.37 -8.90
N SER A 123 3.97 7.19 -7.86
CA SER A 123 5.18 7.41 -7.04
C SER A 123 5.68 6.12 -6.37
N GLY A 124 4.76 5.21 -6.05
CA GLY A 124 5.03 3.80 -5.77
C GLY A 124 4.32 2.91 -6.79
N ASN A 125 4.90 1.76 -7.14
CA ASN A 125 4.31 0.81 -8.08
C ASN A 125 3.86 -0.46 -7.37
N SER A 126 2.75 -1.04 -7.82
CA SER A 126 2.34 -2.40 -7.44
C SER A 126 1.53 -3.06 -8.56
N VAL A 127 1.76 -4.36 -8.76
CA VAL A 127 1.02 -5.18 -9.73
C VAL A 127 0.44 -6.36 -8.96
N VAL A 128 -0.89 -6.50 -9.00
CA VAL A 128 -1.62 -7.43 -8.13
C VAL A 128 -2.59 -8.27 -8.94
N ALA A 129 -2.61 -9.57 -8.66
CA ALA A 129 -3.59 -10.51 -9.16
C ALA A 129 -4.82 -10.50 -8.26
N HIS A 130 -5.97 -10.28 -8.87
CA HIS A 130 -7.28 -10.30 -8.20
C HIS A 130 -8.07 -11.52 -8.63
N LYS A 131 -8.73 -12.17 -7.70
CA LYS A 131 -9.64 -13.28 -7.94
C LYS A 131 -10.76 -13.27 -6.90
N ASN A 132 -12.00 -13.46 -7.36
CA ASN A 132 -13.19 -13.53 -6.49
C ASN A 132 -13.28 -12.35 -5.50
N GLY A 133 -13.01 -11.13 -5.97
CA GLY A 133 -13.07 -9.92 -5.14
C GLY A 133 -11.89 -9.69 -4.20
N GLN A 134 -10.83 -10.52 -4.26
CA GLN A 134 -9.68 -10.47 -3.36
C GLN A 134 -8.37 -10.23 -4.12
N MET A 135 -7.42 -9.59 -3.46
CA MET A 135 -6.03 -9.41 -3.88
C MET A 135 -5.20 -10.63 -3.46
N ILE A 136 -5.12 -11.65 -4.32
CA ILE A 136 -4.61 -12.98 -3.93
C ILE A 136 -3.09 -13.15 -4.02
N ASP A 137 -2.41 -12.36 -4.82
CA ASP A 137 -0.94 -12.33 -4.99
C ASP A 137 -0.54 -11.02 -5.64
N GLY A 138 0.71 -10.61 -5.49
CA GLY A 138 1.20 -9.41 -6.12
C GLY A 138 2.66 -9.09 -5.82
N SER A 139 3.14 -8.02 -6.44
CA SER A 139 4.45 -7.43 -6.17
C SER A 139 4.34 -5.92 -6.09
N GLY A 140 5.16 -5.29 -5.27
CA GLY A 140 5.15 -3.83 -5.14
C GLY A 140 5.30 -3.34 -3.71
N GLY A 141 4.90 -2.09 -3.51
CA GLY A 141 5.05 -1.44 -2.22
C GLY A 141 6.51 -1.29 -1.80
N ARG A 142 6.84 -1.77 -0.61
CA ARG A 142 8.18 -1.71 -0.02
C ARG A 142 8.99 -2.99 -0.18
N THR A 143 8.51 -3.98 -0.94
CA THR A 143 9.12 -5.32 -0.93
C THR A 143 9.83 -5.68 -2.23
N ASN A 144 9.13 -6.20 -3.21
CA ASN A 144 9.73 -6.88 -4.37
C ASN A 144 9.15 -6.44 -5.72
N GLY A 145 8.55 -5.26 -5.76
CA GLY A 145 7.94 -4.74 -6.98
C GLY A 145 8.94 -4.06 -7.93
N PRO A 146 8.46 -3.57 -9.05
CA PRO A 146 9.26 -2.73 -9.93
C PRO A 146 9.68 -1.44 -9.20
N PHE A 147 10.84 -0.90 -9.54
CA PHE A 147 11.25 0.41 -9.04
C PHE A 147 10.26 1.50 -9.50
N SER A 148 10.22 2.58 -8.76
CA SER A 148 9.34 3.72 -9.05
C SER A 148 10.11 5.04 -8.92
N PRO A 149 9.51 6.20 -9.24
CA PRO A 149 10.14 7.49 -8.98
C PRO A 149 10.62 7.72 -7.54
N GLU A 150 10.00 7.08 -6.55
CA GLU A 150 10.32 7.28 -5.13
C GLU A 150 10.89 6.05 -4.42
N ARG A 151 10.91 4.86 -5.05
CA ARG A 151 11.32 3.61 -4.38
C ARG A 151 12.24 2.78 -5.25
N SER A 152 13.19 2.12 -4.61
CA SER A 152 14.15 1.25 -5.29
C SER A 152 13.53 0.04 -5.98
N GLY A 153 12.35 -0.40 -5.55
CA GLY A 153 11.80 -1.69 -5.95
C GLY A 153 12.62 -2.87 -5.43
N GLY A 154 12.46 -4.02 -6.04
CA GLY A 154 13.25 -5.21 -5.75
C GLY A 154 14.73 -5.01 -6.09
N LEU A 155 15.62 -5.38 -5.17
CA LEU A 155 17.07 -5.25 -5.30
C LEU A 155 17.73 -6.63 -5.39
N PRO A 156 18.91 -6.72 -6.03
CA PRO A 156 19.72 -7.96 -6.02
C PRO A 156 20.13 -8.29 -4.58
N THR A 157 19.65 -9.41 -4.06
CA THR A 157 19.75 -9.76 -2.63
C THR A 157 21.20 -9.87 -2.14
N TYR A 158 22.07 -10.61 -2.87
CA TYR A 158 23.47 -10.77 -2.47
C TYR A 158 24.23 -9.44 -2.40
N PRO A 159 24.27 -8.62 -3.46
CA PRO A 159 24.89 -7.29 -3.39
C PRO A 159 24.30 -6.37 -2.32
N LEU A 160 23.00 -6.50 -2.03
CA LEU A 160 22.36 -5.73 -0.96
C LEU A 160 22.92 -6.11 0.42
N VAL A 161 23.05 -7.41 0.70
CA VAL A 161 23.64 -7.90 1.95
C VAL A 161 25.07 -7.41 2.08
N GLU A 162 25.92 -7.57 1.05
CA GLU A 162 27.30 -7.07 1.06
C GLU A 162 27.36 -5.56 1.34
N LEU A 163 26.44 -4.79 0.73
CA LEU A 163 26.40 -3.35 0.95
C LEU A 163 25.98 -2.99 2.39
N CYS A 164 25.01 -3.69 2.96
CA CYS A 164 24.54 -3.47 4.34
C CYS A 164 25.64 -3.76 5.37
N TYR A 165 26.47 -4.78 5.15
CA TYR A 165 27.53 -5.16 6.07
C TYR A 165 28.92 -4.56 5.74
N SER A 166 29.01 -3.74 4.70
CA SER A 166 30.28 -3.10 4.29
C SER A 166 30.77 -2.00 5.24
N GLY A 167 29.92 -1.54 6.16
CA GLY A 167 30.19 -0.37 7.00
C GLY A 167 30.10 0.97 6.27
N LYS A 168 29.71 0.98 4.99
CA LYS A 168 29.62 2.20 4.17
C LYS A 168 28.42 3.08 4.53
N TYR A 169 27.33 2.47 5.01
CA TYR A 169 26.08 3.14 5.35
C TYR A 169 25.53 2.62 6.67
N THR A 170 24.89 3.49 7.44
CA THR A 170 24.10 3.09 8.60
C THR A 170 22.80 2.41 8.13
N ARG A 171 22.08 1.78 9.06
CA ARG A 171 20.76 1.21 8.77
C ARG A 171 19.79 2.27 8.26
N GLU A 172 19.76 3.44 8.90
CA GLU A 172 18.88 4.57 8.56
C GLU A 172 19.18 5.10 7.16
N GLU A 173 20.45 5.25 6.81
CA GLU A 173 20.90 5.66 5.47
C GLU A 173 20.51 4.63 4.41
N MET A 174 20.62 3.33 4.71
CA MET A 174 20.19 2.28 3.78
C MET A 174 18.68 2.25 3.60
N VAL A 175 17.89 2.39 4.65
CA VAL A 175 16.43 2.49 4.58
C VAL A 175 16.03 3.71 3.74
N ALA A 176 16.64 4.86 3.98
CA ALA A 176 16.38 6.07 3.19
C ALA A 176 16.70 5.87 1.69
N LYS A 177 17.79 5.15 1.36
CA LYS A 177 18.12 4.80 -0.04
C LYS A 177 17.08 3.89 -0.69
N ILE A 178 16.46 2.98 0.05
CA ILE A 178 15.42 2.06 -0.45
C ILE A 178 14.09 2.80 -0.64
N GLU A 179 13.74 3.67 0.31
CA GLU A 179 12.45 4.37 0.34
C GLU A 179 12.43 5.69 -0.43
N GLN A 180 13.59 6.30 -0.67
CA GLN A 180 13.74 7.60 -1.31
C GLN A 180 14.72 7.54 -2.49
N ALA A 181 14.87 6.41 -3.13
CA ALA A 181 15.91 6.08 -4.11
C ALA A 181 15.85 6.73 -5.53
N PRO A 182 15.22 7.82 -5.79
CA PRO A 182 14.67 8.07 -7.11
C PRO A 182 15.47 8.99 -8.01
N ALA A 183 15.97 10.08 -7.49
CA ALA A 183 16.61 11.07 -8.35
C ALA A 183 17.97 10.57 -8.94
N ALA A 184 18.71 9.77 -8.17
CA ALA A 184 20.01 9.24 -8.61
C ALA A 184 19.86 8.14 -9.68
N CYS A 185 18.82 7.30 -9.61
CA CYS A 185 18.58 6.24 -10.58
C CYS A 185 18.12 6.81 -11.93
N MET A 186 17.21 7.78 -11.93
CA MET A 186 16.73 8.44 -13.15
C MET A 186 17.82 9.23 -13.86
N THR A 187 18.67 9.96 -13.14
CA THR A 187 19.79 10.69 -13.72
C THR A 187 20.88 9.76 -14.25
N THR A 188 21.11 8.62 -13.60
CA THR A 188 22.08 7.61 -14.07
C THR A 188 21.56 6.85 -15.27
N TRP A 189 20.25 6.58 -15.34
CA TRP A 189 19.60 5.93 -16.48
C TRP A 189 19.65 6.81 -17.72
N HIS A 190 19.31 8.09 -17.60
CA HIS A 190 19.45 9.06 -18.71
C HIS A 190 20.88 9.20 -19.25
N LYS A 191 21.89 8.98 -18.39
CA LYS A 191 23.30 9.03 -18.83
C LYS A 191 23.79 7.73 -19.48
N ARG A 192 23.16 6.58 -19.21
CA ARG A 192 23.56 5.26 -19.73
C ARG A 192 22.77 4.80 -20.94
N CYS A 193 21.62 5.39 -21.21
CA CYS A 193 20.75 5.04 -22.35
C CYS A 193 20.85 6.08 -23.50
N ARG A 194 21.86 6.94 -23.47
CA ARG A 194 22.32 7.76 -24.59
C ARG A 194 23.66 7.20 -25.05
#